data_141ceaeae36ce137e85ea0b358304be2
#
_entry.id   141ceaeae36ce137e85ea0b358304be2
#
_cell.length_a   1.000
_cell.length_b   1.000
_cell.length_c   1.000
_cell.angle_alpha   90.00
_cell.angle_beta   90.00
_cell.angle_gamma   90.00
#
_symmetry.space_group_name_H-M   'P 1'
#
loop_
_entity.id
_entity.type
_entity.pdbx_description
1 polymer ?
#
loop_
_entity_poly.entity_id
_entity_poly.type
_entity_poly.pdbx_seq_one_letter_code
_entity_poly.pdbx_strand_id
1 'polypeptide(L)'
;MKKILYVATVAEHFYYFHLPCFKLFKEKGWQVDVACGGERELPFCDNRFKISIKRSPADKENLKAYKELKKIIRDGGYDIIHCHTPMGGILARIAARGERKKGTKVFYTAHGFHFYKGAPALNWLVYYPIELVMSAMTDCLITINDEDFAFAKKHLKAKKTVKVNGVGYNLSLIHI
;
A
#
# COMPACT_ATOMS: atom_id res chain seq x y z
N MET A 1 19.43 10.82 -5.50
CA MET A 1 17.99 11.19 -5.58
C MET A 1 17.21 10.14 -4.81
N LYS A 2 16.30 10.56 -3.93
CA LYS A 2 15.44 9.62 -3.18
C LYS A 2 14.32 9.09 -4.06
N LYS A 3 13.89 7.85 -3.79
CA LYS A 3 12.90 7.14 -4.60
C LYS A 3 11.79 6.55 -3.74
N ILE A 4 10.55 6.71 -4.20
CA ILE A 4 9.38 6.08 -3.58
C ILE A 4 8.65 5.21 -4.61
N LEU A 5 8.27 3.99 -4.22
CA LEU A 5 7.40 3.11 -4.99
C LEU A 5 6.03 3.03 -4.32
N TYR A 6 5.01 3.41 -5.05
CA TYR A 6 3.62 3.18 -4.66
C TYR A 6 3.10 1.86 -5.23
N VAL A 7 2.41 1.06 -4.42
CA VAL A 7 1.87 -0.24 -4.83
C VAL A 7 0.39 -0.34 -4.49
N ALA A 8 -0.45 -0.65 -5.46
CA ALA A 8 -1.88 -0.94 -5.26
C ALA A 8 -2.39 -1.92 -6.31
N THR A 9 -3.61 -2.43 -6.11
CA THR A 9 -4.25 -3.35 -7.05
C THR A 9 -4.56 -2.67 -8.39
N VAL A 10 -5.03 -1.41 -8.38
CA VAL A 10 -5.46 -0.67 -9.57
C VAL A 10 -5.02 0.79 -9.53
N ALA A 11 -4.81 1.38 -10.72
CA ALA A 11 -4.37 2.76 -10.89
C ALA A 11 -5.39 3.80 -10.41
N GLU A 12 -6.68 3.49 -10.51
CA GLU A 12 -7.79 4.33 -10.06
C GLU A 12 -7.64 4.72 -8.58
N HIS A 13 -7.11 3.80 -7.75
CA HIS A 13 -6.84 4.07 -6.36
C HIS A 13 -5.89 5.26 -6.16
N PHE A 14 -4.85 5.33 -6.97
CA PHE A 14 -3.89 6.45 -6.91
C PHE A 14 -4.44 7.71 -7.51
N TYR A 15 -5.14 7.60 -8.62
CA TYR A 15 -5.73 8.74 -9.30
C TYR A 15 -6.68 9.52 -8.41
N TYR A 16 -7.56 8.82 -7.68
CA TYR A 16 -8.54 9.49 -6.83
C TYR A 16 -7.99 9.96 -5.48
N PHE A 17 -6.98 9.28 -4.93
CA PHE A 17 -6.60 9.51 -3.53
C PHE A 17 -5.16 9.98 -3.32
N HIS A 18 -4.25 9.80 -4.29
CA HIS A 18 -2.82 9.97 -4.01
C HIS A 18 -2.07 10.94 -4.93
N LEU A 19 -2.71 11.54 -5.92
CA LEU A 19 -2.05 12.53 -6.79
C LEU A 19 -1.46 13.71 -6.01
N PRO A 20 -2.10 14.26 -4.96
CA PRO A 20 -1.48 15.31 -4.15
C PRO A 20 -0.19 14.86 -3.48
N CYS A 21 -0.12 13.60 -3.03
CA CYS A 21 1.10 13.01 -2.45
C CYS A 21 2.20 12.86 -3.52
N PHE A 22 1.84 12.40 -4.72
CA PHE A 22 2.80 12.28 -5.83
C PHE A 22 3.41 13.65 -6.15
N LYS A 23 2.56 14.68 -6.32
CA LYS A 23 2.99 16.06 -6.56
C LYS A 23 3.94 16.55 -5.48
N LEU A 24 3.59 16.34 -4.20
CA LEU A 24 4.43 16.75 -3.07
C LEU A 24 5.81 16.08 -3.10
N PHE A 25 5.90 14.77 -3.42
CA PHE A 25 7.17 14.09 -3.54
C PHE A 25 8.00 14.61 -4.72
N LYS A 26 7.34 14.90 -5.87
CA LYS A 26 8.01 15.51 -7.03
C LYS A 26 8.58 16.88 -6.72
N GLU A 27 7.83 17.74 -6.03
CA GLU A 27 8.27 19.07 -5.59
C GLU A 27 9.48 18.99 -4.63
N LYS A 28 9.59 17.89 -3.88
CA LYS A 28 10.75 17.60 -3.02
C LYS A 28 11.93 16.93 -3.76
N GLY A 29 11.86 16.80 -5.07
CA GLY A 29 12.92 16.20 -5.90
C GLY A 29 13.03 14.67 -5.78
N TRP A 30 11.95 13.98 -5.38
CA TRP A 30 11.93 12.53 -5.35
C TRP A 30 11.51 11.94 -6.70
N GLN A 31 12.03 10.77 -7.02
CA GLN A 31 11.47 9.91 -8.04
C GLN A 31 10.24 9.20 -7.48
N VAL A 32 9.12 9.29 -8.20
CA VAL A 32 7.84 8.67 -7.85
C VAL A 32 7.50 7.60 -8.86
N ASP A 33 7.58 6.36 -8.45
CA ASP A 33 7.26 5.20 -9.27
C ASP A 33 6.00 4.51 -8.75
N VAL A 34 5.27 3.85 -9.65
CA VAL A 34 4.02 3.15 -9.33
C VAL A 34 4.02 1.74 -9.91
N ALA A 35 3.59 0.77 -9.10
CA ALA A 35 3.34 -0.61 -9.50
C ALA A 35 1.86 -0.96 -9.26
N CYS A 36 1.07 -1.08 -10.32
CA CYS A 36 -0.37 -1.36 -10.25
C CYS A 36 -0.93 -1.90 -11.56
N GLY A 37 -2.15 -2.44 -11.52
CA GLY A 37 -2.96 -2.76 -12.70
C GLY A 37 -3.74 -1.55 -13.22
N GLY A 38 -4.57 -1.79 -14.25
CA GLY A 38 -5.41 -0.76 -14.90
C GLY A 38 -4.66 0.05 -15.96
N GLU A 39 -5.38 0.93 -16.66
CA GLU A 39 -4.83 1.73 -17.78
C GLU A 39 -4.81 3.24 -17.49
N ARG A 40 -5.38 3.66 -16.36
CA ARG A 40 -5.51 5.07 -16.02
C ARG A 40 -4.16 5.76 -15.94
N GLU A 41 -3.98 6.86 -16.65
CA GLU A 41 -2.78 7.68 -16.53
C GLU A 41 -2.67 8.30 -15.14
N LEU A 42 -1.44 8.39 -14.66
CA LEU A 42 -1.13 8.91 -13.33
C LEU A 42 -0.18 10.10 -13.46
N PRO A 43 -0.68 11.34 -13.37
CA PRO A 43 0.15 12.54 -13.30
C PRO A 43 1.18 12.45 -12.17
N PHE A 44 2.34 13.09 -12.36
CA PHE A 44 3.43 13.13 -11.38
C PHE A 44 4.09 11.78 -11.08
N CYS A 45 3.85 10.75 -11.91
CA CYS A 45 4.50 9.45 -11.86
C CYS A 45 5.67 9.44 -12.87
N ASP A 46 6.87 9.03 -12.42
CA ASP A 46 8.04 8.93 -13.31
C ASP A 46 8.06 7.60 -14.07
N ASN A 47 7.87 6.49 -13.36
CA ASN A 47 7.80 5.17 -13.98
C ASN A 47 6.58 4.42 -13.50
N ARG A 48 5.90 3.78 -14.45
CA ARG A 48 4.76 2.92 -14.16
C ARG A 48 5.04 1.50 -14.56
N PHE A 49 4.97 0.61 -13.58
CA PHE A 49 5.07 -0.84 -13.76
C PHE A 49 3.67 -1.44 -13.75
N LYS A 50 3.23 -1.95 -14.88
CA LYS A 50 1.93 -2.60 -14.99
C LYS A 50 2.04 -4.02 -14.45
N ILE A 51 1.42 -4.28 -13.30
CA ILE A 51 1.35 -5.59 -12.66
C ILE A 51 -0.10 -5.98 -12.36
N SER A 52 -0.44 -7.25 -12.60
CA SER A 52 -1.81 -7.76 -12.38
C SER A 52 -1.95 -8.36 -10.99
N ILE A 53 -2.27 -7.53 -10.01
CA ILE A 53 -2.60 -7.99 -8.65
C ILE A 53 -4.08 -8.32 -8.59
N LYS A 54 -4.43 -9.58 -8.31
CA LYS A 54 -5.81 -10.03 -8.15
C LYS A 54 -6.31 -9.84 -6.72
N ARG A 55 -7.59 -9.55 -6.56
CA ARG A 55 -8.20 -9.32 -5.23
C ARG A 55 -8.27 -10.59 -4.38
N SER A 56 -8.49 -11.75 -5.03
CA SER A 56 -8.53 -13.03 -4.32
C SER A 56 -7.12 -13.49 -3.95
N PRO A 57 -6.83 -13.79 -2.68
CA PRO A 57 -5.52 -14.30 -2.26
C PRO A 57 -5.20 -15.68 -2.84
N ALA A 58 -6.21 -16.47 -3.20
CA ALA A 58 -6.04 -17.79 -3.80
C ALA A 58 -5.74 -17.77 -5.30
N ASP A 59 -5.76 -16.60 -5.95
CA ASP A 59 -5.51 -16.48 -7.37
C ASP A 59 -4.02 -16.73 -7.70
N LYS A 60 -3.76 -17.69 -8.57
CA LYS A 60 -2.40 -18.11 -8.97
C LYS A 60 -1.63 -16.98 -9.67
N GLU A 61 -2.32 -16.02 -10.30
CA GLU A 61 -1.67 -14.85 -10.91
C GLU A 61 -0.94 -13.98 -9.89
N ASN A 62 -1.36 -14.01 -8.63
CA ASN A 62 -0.66 -13.27 -7.56
C ASN A 62 0.77 -13.79 -7.34
N LEU A 63 1.09 -15.04 -7.67
CA LEU A 63 2.46 -15.55 -7.62
C LEU A 63 3.34 -14.88 -8.69
N LYS A 64 2.78 -14.66 -9.88
CA LYS A 64 3.47 -13.93 -10.96
C LYS A 64 3.67 -12.47 -10.56
N ALA A 65 2.60 -11.82 -10.12
CA ALA A 65 2.64 -10.44 -9.63
C ALA A 65 3.67 -10.25 -8.49
N TYR A 66 3.75 -11.20 -7.56
CA TYR A 66 4.76 -11.20 -6.50
C TYR A 66 6.20 -11.24 -7.05
N LYS A 67 6.47 -12.13 -8.01
CA LYS A 67 7.83 -12.26 -8.60
C LYS A 67 8.23 -10.98 -9.34
N GLU A 68 7.31 -10.40 -10.12
CA GLU A 68 7.50 -9.14 -10.84
C GLU A 68 7.74 -8.00 -9.86
N LEU A 69 6.89 -7.86 -8.84
CA LEU A 69 7.02 -6.81 -7.83
C LEU A 69 8.33 -6.94 -7.04
N LYS A 70 8.72 -8.16 -6.68
CA LYS A 70 10.00 -8.41 -6.01
C LYS A 70 11.20 -7.98 -6.86
N LYS A 71 11.15 -8.21 -8.18
CA LYS A 71 12.18 -7.76 -9.12
C LYS A 71 12.21 -6.23 -9.19
N ILE A 72 11.05 -5.57 -9.36
CA ILE A 72 10.93 -4.11 -9.40
C ILE A 72 11.52 -3.49 -8.12
N ILE A 73 11.15 -4.01 -6.96
CA ILE A 73 11.61 -3.51 -5.66
C ILE A 73 13.13 -3.66 -5.51
N ARG A 74 13.67 -4.81 -5.85
CA ARG A 74 15.12 -5.09 -5.74
C ARG A 74 15.93 -4.21 -6.69
N ASP A 75 15.48 -4.10 -7.94
CA ASP A 75 16.24 -3.43 -9.01
C ASP A 75 16.07 -1.89 -8.94
N GLY A 76 14.99 -1.41 -8.33
CA GLY A 76 14.67 0.02 -8.22
C GLY A 76 15.43 0.77 -7.14
N GLY A 77 15.88 0.11 -6.06
CA GLY A 77 16.62 0.75 -4.97
C GLY A 77 15.83 1.84 -4.25
N TYR A 78 14.59 1.53 -3.84
CA TYR A 78 13.68 2.50 -3.23
C TYR A 78 14.00 2.79 -1.76
N ASP A 79 13.91 4.07 -1.38
CA ASP A 79 13.98 4.51 0.02
C ASP A 79 12.68 4.16 0.76
N ILE A 80 11.55 4.32 0.06
CA ILE A 80 10.21 4.04 0.61
C ILE A 80 9.42 3.17 -0.37
N ILE A 81 8.73 2.16 0.16
CA ILE A 81 7.67 1.42 -0.53
C ILE A 81 6.38 1.70 0.22
N HIS A 82 5.43 2.36 -0.43
CA HIS A 82 4.15 2.70 0.14
C HIS A 82 3.04 1.88 -0.52
N CYS A 83 2.52 0.91 0.20
CA CYS A 83 1.53 0.00 -0.34
C CYS A 83 0.12 0.28 0.18
N HIS A 84 -0.85 -0.02 -0.68
CA HIS A 84 -2.27 0.21 -0.49
C HIS A 84 -3.05 -1.02 -0.92
N THR A 85 -4.33 -1.06 -0.62
CA THR A 85 -5.24 -2.17 -0.89
C THR A 85 -4.81 -3.48 -0.21
N PRO A 86 -5.72 -4.38 0.17
CA PRO A 86 -5.36 -5.58 0.93
C PRO A 86 -4.30 -6.45 0.22
N MET A 87 -4.55 -6.84 -1.03
CA MET A 87 -3.61 -7.71 -1.76
C MET A 87 -2.34 -6.98 -2.21
N GLY A 88 -2.46 -5.70 -2.63
CA GLY A 88 -1.29 -4.87 -2.92
C GLY A 88 -0.39 -4.72 -1.69
N GLY A 89 -0.99 -4.50 -0.52
CA GLY A 89 -0.30 -4.43 0.76
C GLY A 89 0.38 -5.75 1.17
N ILE A 90 -0.28 -6.88 0.99
CA ILE A 90 0.29 -8.21 1.29
C ILE A 90 1.50 -8.48 0.40
N LEU A 91 1.33 -8.39 -0.92
CA LEU A 91 2.39 -8.72 -1.88
C LEU A 91 3.60 -7.78 -1.73
N ALA A 92 3.37 -6.48 -1.56
CA ALA A 92 4.44 -5.51 -1.39
C ALA A 92 5.25 -5.74 -0.11
N ARG A 93 4.59 -5.97 1.03
CA ARG A 93 5.26 -6.21 2.31
C ARG A 93 6.13 -7.47 2.27
N ILE A 94 5.63 -8.55 1.64
CA ILE A 94 6.40 -9.80 1.48
C ILE A 94 7.56 -9.57 0.49
N ALA A 95 7.32 -8.93 -0.65
CA ALA A 95 8.32 -8.68 -1.68
C ALA A 95 9.46 -7.77 -1.18
N ALA A 96 9.12 -6.78 -0.36
CA ALA A 96 10.06 -5.81 0.21
C ALA A 96 10.92 -6.36 1.35
N ARG A 97 10.65 -7.56 1.87
CA ARG A 97 11.31 -8.09 3.09
C ARG A 97 12.84 -8.06 3.02
N GLY A 98 13.42 -8.34 1.86
CA GLY A 98 14.88 -8.31 1.65
C GLY A 98 15.42 -6.89 1.70
N GLU A 99 14.83 -5.99 0.95
CA GLU A 99 15.28 -4.60 0.84
C GLU A 99 15.02 -3.80 2.12
N ARG A 100 13.96 -4.15 2.86
CA ARG A 100 13.71 -3.59 4.20
C ARG A 100 14.86 -3.86 5.17
N LYS A 101 15.52 -5.02 5.10
CA LYS A 101 16.72 -5.32 5.90
C LYS A 101 17.92 -4.47 5.51
N LYS A 102 17.93 -3.94 4.28
CA LYS A 102 18.97 -3.06 3.76
C LYS A 102 18.69 -1.56 3.99
N GLY A 103 17.53 -1.22 4.59
CA GLY A 103 17.20 0.15 4.96
C GLY A 103 15.95 0.74 4.32
N THR A 104 15.41 0.13 3.25
CA THR A 104 14.13 0.54 2.64
C THR A 104 13.01 0.55 3.70
N LYS A 105 12.20 1.61 3.72
CA LYS A 105 11.06 1.72 4.64
C LYS A 105 9.78 1.24 3.96
N VAL A 106 9.00 0.44 4.66
CA VAL A 106 7.73 -0.09 4.16
C VAL A 106 6.57 0.56 4.91
N PHE A 107 5.77 1.30 4.15
CA PHE A 107 4.56 1.98 4.63
C PHE A 107 3.33 1.26 4.09
N TYR A 108 2.32 1.10 4.91
CA TYR A 108 1.03 0.56 4.50
C TYR A 108 -0.10 1.46 4.97
N THR A 109 -0.95 1.89 4.04
CA THR A 109 -2.21 2.58 4.38
C THR A 109 -3.36 1.59 4.31
N ALA A 110 -3.96 1.33 5.48
CA ALA A 110 -5.20 0.58 5.60
C ALA A 110 -6.39 1.54 5.40
N HIS A 111 -7.19 1.26 4.36
CA HIS A 111 -8.42 2.01 4.05
C HIS A 111 -9.66 1.44 4.75
N GLY A 112 -9.47 0.73 5.83
CA GLY A 112 -10.45 0.00 6.62
C GLY A 112 -10.06 -1.47 6.74
N PHE A 113 -9.95 -1.98 7.96
CA PHE A 113 -9.74 -3.41 8.16
C PHE A 113 -11.03 -4.17 7.87
N HIS A 114 -10.90 -5.40 7.35
CA HIS A 114 -12.04 -6.30 7.14
C HIS A 114 -12.54 -6.93 8.45
N PHE A 115 -11.84 -6.71 9.54
CA PHE A 115 -12.15 -7.16 10.90
C PHE A 115 -12.36 -5.92 11.79
N TYR A 116 -13.59 -5.57 12.05
CA TYR A 116 -14.02 -4.43 12.85
C TYR A 116 -15.13 -4.87 13.81
N LYS A 117 -15.51 -4.04 14.75
CA LYS A 117 -16.60 -4.36 15.70
C LYS A 117 -17.92 -4.59 14.96
N GLY A 118 -18.43 -5.83 15.01
CA GLY A 118 -19.61 -6.25 14.25
C GLY A 118 -19.32 -6.95 12.93
N ALA A 119 -18.05 -7.06 12.50
CA ALA A 119 -17.69 -7.86 11.34
C ALA A 119 -17.98 -9.37 11.55
N PRO A 120 -18.31 -10.12 10.47
CA PRO A 120 -18.48 -11.57 10.56
C PRO A 120 -17.26 -12.27 11.19
N ALA A 121 -17.49 -13.30 12.01
CA ALA A 121 -16.40 -14.06 12.68
C ALA A 121 -15.37 -14.60 11.69
N LEU A 122 -15.80 -14.99 10.48
CA LEU A 122 -14.90 -15.46 9.42
C LEU A 122 -13.88 -14.39 9.02
N ASN A 123 -14.27 -13.11 8.98
CA ASN A 123 -13.36 -12.02 8.68
C ASN A 123 -12.26 -11.91 9.74
N TRP A 124 -12.61 -12.05 11.00
CA TRP A 124 -11.65 -12.08 12.11
C TRP A 124 -10.71 -13.27 11.99
N LEU A 125 -11.24 -14.44 11.67
CA LEU A 125 -10.45 -15.67 11.55
C LEU A 125 -9.44 -15.62 10.40
N VAL A 126 -9.79 -14.95 9.28
CA VAL A 126 -8.95 -14.92 8.08
C VAL A 126 -8.08 -13.67 8.01
N TYR A 127 -8.67 -12.49 8.11
CA TYR A 127 -7.92 -11.25 7.83
C TYR A 127 -7.07 -10.77 9.00
N TYR A 128 -7.49 -10.98 10.24
CA TYR A 128 -6.71 -10.55 11.39
C TYR A 128 -5.35 -11.26 11.52
N PRO A 129 -5.25 -12.60 11.44
CA PRO A 129 -3.94 -13.26 11.47
C PRO A 129 -3.02 -12.83 10.32
N ILE A 130 -3.58 -12.63 9.14
CA ILE A 130 -2.81 -12.13 7.99
C ILE A 130 -2.25 -10.75 8.31
N GLU A 131 -3.09 -9.81 8.76
CA GLU A 131 -2.64 -8.46 9.07
C GLU A 131 -1.67 -8.42 10.24
N LEU A 132 -1.85 -9.27 11.25
CA LEU A 132 -0.91 -9.41 12.37
C LEU A 132 0.49 -9.81 11.88
N VAL A 133 0.59 -10.79 10.99
CA VAL A 133 1.87 -11.21 10.40
C VAL A 133 2.45 -10.12 9.49
N MET A 134 1.62 -9.52 8.65
CA MET A 134 2.05 -8.46 7.72
C MET A 134 2.51 -7.20 8.46
N SER A 135 1.89 -6.87 9.58
CA SER A 135 2.26 -5.69 10.38
C SER A 135 3.69 -5.78 10.92
N ALA A 136 4.21 -6.96 11.21
CA ALA A 136 5.61 -7.14 11.60
C ALA A 136 6.62 -6.77 10.49
N MET A 137 6.16 -6.74 9.24
CA MET A 137 6.94 -6.31 8.07
C MET A 137 6.67 -4.85 7.67
N THR A 138 5.99 -4.08 8.53
CA THR A 138 5.59 -2.69 8.27
C THR A 138 6.37 -1.73 9.16
N ASP A 139 7.00 -0.72 8.58
CA ASP A 139 7.68 0.33 9.36
C ASP A 139 6.70 1.43 9.78
N CYS A 140 5.73 1.77 8.93
CA CYS A 140 4.66 2.71 9.27
C CYS A 140 3.32 2.19 8.77
N LEU A 141 2.40 1.92 9.70
CA LEU A 141 1.01 1.60 9.41
C LEU A 141 0.19 2.88 9.54
N ILE A 142 -0.51 3.23 8.49
CA ILE A 142 -1.37 4.41 8.41
C ILE A 142 -2.82 3.94 8.40
N THR A 143 -3.63 4.45 9.31
CA THR A 143 -5.08 4.21 9.36
C THR A 143 -5.84 5.51 9.11
N ILE A 144 -7.10 5.41 8.67
CA ILE A 144 -7.92 6.57 8.28
C ILE A 144 -9.12 6.78 9.20
N ASN A 145 -9.29 5.97 10.23
CA ASN A 145 -10.34 6.07 11.23
C ASN A 145 -9.83 5.71 12.63
N ASP A 146 -10.60 6.04 13.66
CA ASP A 146 -10.22 5.86 15.06
C ASP A 146 -10.27 4.40 15.51
N GLU A 147 -11.23 3.63 15.02
CA GLU A 147 -11.38 2.21 15.38
C GLU A 147 -10.17 1.41 14.94
N ASP A 148 -9.80 1.51 13.66
CA ASP A 148 -8.62 0.84 13.11
C ASP A 148 -7.33 1.31 13.78
N PHE A 149 -7.22 2.62 14.08
CA PHE A 149 -6.05 3.16 14.78
C PHE A 149 -5.90 2.57 16.17
N ALA A 150 -6.96 2.59 16.97
CA ALA A 150 -6.94 2.07 18.33
C ALA A 150 -6.63 0.56 18.33
N PHE A 151 -7.25 -0.18 17.40
CA PHE A 151 -7.00 -1.61 17.24
C PHE A 151 -5.55 -1.87 16.83
N ALA A 152 -5.07 -1.20 15.80
CA ALA A 152 -3.71 -1.42 15.27
C ALA A 152 -2.65 -1.10 16.31
N LYS A 153 -2.81 0.01 17.05
CA LYS A 153 -1.87 0.41 18.11
C LYS A 153 -1.78 -0.60 19.24
N LYS A 154 -2.89 -1.29 19.55
CA LYS A 154 -2.96 -2.26 20.63
C LYS A 154 -2.54 -3.69 20.23
N HIS A 155 -2.85 -4.09 18.99
CA HIS A 155 -2.78 -5.50 18.59
C HIS A 155 -1.82 -5.81 17.45
N LEU A 156 -1.42 -4.81 16.65
CA LEU A 156 -0.52 -5.02 15.51
C LEU A 156 0.94 -4.68 15.85
N LYS A 157 1.86 -5.16 15.02
CA LYS A 157 3.32 -5.14 15.26
C LYS A 157 4.09 -4.16 14.38
N ALA A 158 3.41 -3.20 13.74
CA ALA A 158 4.09 -2.16 12.96
C ALA A 158 5.02 -1.32 13.86
N LYS A 159 6.17 -0.91 13.36
CA LYS A 159 7.11 -0.10 14.16
C LYS A 159 6.50 1.25 14.59
N LYS A 160 5.68 1.82 13.72
CA LYS A 160 4.93 3.04 14.00
C LYS A 160 3.51 2.88 13.46
N THR A 161 2.52 3.30 14.22
CA THR A 161 1.13 3.43 13.75
C THR A 161 0.71 4.89 13.85
N VAL A 162 0.16 5.42 12.77
CA VAL A 162 -0.34 6.80 12.69
C VAL A 162 -1.76 6.81 12.15
N LYS A 163 -2.54 7.81 12.55
CA LYS A 163 -3.86 8.08 11.99
C LYS A 163 -3.81 9.34 11.15
N VAL A 164 -4.45 9.31 9.99
CA VAL A 164 -4.76 10.49 9.18
C VAL A 164 -6.28 10.65 9.09
N ASN A 165 -6.76 11.87 8.94
CA ASN A 165 -8.20 12.16 8.88
C ASN A 165 -8.75 11.91 7.46
N GLY A 166 -8.77 10.64 7.05
CA GLY A 166 -9.12 10.23 5.69
C GLY A 166 -7.97 10.41 4.69
N VAL A 167 -8.21 10.01 3.45
CA VAL A 167 -7.21 10.12 2.35
C VAL A 167 -7.39 11.41 1.53
N GLY A 168 -8.39 12.23 1.86
CA GLY A 168 -8.78 13.38 1.07
C GLY A 168 -9.47 12.96 -0.25
N TYR A 169 -10.38 13.76 -0.73
CA TYR A 169 -10.99 13.58 -2.04
C TYR A 169 -10.95 14.91 -2.77
N ASN A 170 -10.45 14.91 -4.00
CA ASN A 170 -10.48 16.10 -4.81
C ASN A 170 -11.88 16.27 -5.43
N LEU A 171 -12.67 17.16 -4.85
CA LEU A 171 -14.05 17.42 -5.29
C LEU A 171 -14.13 17.87 -6.76
N SER A 172 -13.09 18.46 -7.32
CA SER A 172 -13.07 18.85 -8.74
C SER A 172 -13.03 17.65 -9.71
N LEU A 173 -12.75 16.44 -9.20
CA LEU A 173 -12.79 15.20 -9.98
C LEU A 173 -14.14 14.50 -9.93
N ILE A 174 -15.08 14.99 -9.11
CA ILE A 174 -16.47 14.52 -9.09
C ILE A 174 -17.26 15.38 -10.07
N HIS A 175 -17.53 14.85 -11.26
CA HIS A 175 -18.56 15.42 -12.11
C HIS A 175 -19.92 15.00 -11.51
N ILE A 176 -20.54 15.91 -10.80
CA ILE A 176 -21.97 15.83 -10.43
C ILE A 176 -22.79 16.31 -11.61
#